data_17857c2647b002622992dcfee65e7319
#
_entry.id   17857c2647b002622992dcfee65e7319
#
_cell.length_a   1.000
_cell.length_b   1.000
_cell.length_c   1.000
_cell.angle_alpha   90.00
_cell.angle_beta   90.00
_cell.angle_gamma   90.00
#
_symmetry.space_group_name_H-M   'P 1'
#
loop_
_entity.id
_entity.type
_entity.pdbx_description
1 polymer ?
#
loop_
_entity_poly.entity_id
_entity_poly.type
_entity_poly.pdbx_seq_one_letter_code
_entity_poly.pdbx_strand_id
1 'polypeptide(L)'
;MKKKRRSSPPNIHESFSDIALLMLATFVFLLVTIMITSKLAEENQLPQLKRDVAELNKALEKAEQQNRNLLSHMDQLATMTTEVQMEQALESAGLGKNNKNRKDFDLFVKGLKDLPGESLHLMVDATGSMHGVTTFIIPVLRVIVIRSGKRLDAITWFSDGKSETYHGSMGSMFDNLMDGAPFIGSEETIGRAFRDAARNAAAPGAYLLIGDEPSRDRVHSFHIPSPVFTIPLGKNNPETTYSYQKLADETGGKMLQLELK
;
A
#
# COMPACT_ATOMS: atom_id res chain seq x y z
N MET A 1 -51.43 -84.11 21.91
CA MET A 1 -51.05 -83.66 20.56
C MET A 1 -50.63 -82.20 20.63
N LYS A 2 -49.29 -81.86 20.53
CA LYS A 2 -48.80 -80.53 20.53
C LYS A 2 -48.64 -80.01 19.08
N LYS A 3 -49.40 -78.98 18.70
CA LYS A 3 -49.37 -78.32 17.41
C LYS A 3 -48.06 -77.47 17.29
N LYS A 4 -47.17 -77.89 16.42
CA LYS A 4 -45.92 -77.20 16.10
C LYS A 4 -46.24 -75.96 15.25
N ARG A 5 -46.05 -74.75 15.81
CA ARG A 5 -46.14 -73.51 15.01
C ARG A 5 -44.95 -73.46 14.02
N ARG A 6 -45.27 -73.45 12.73
CA ARG A 6 -44.28 -73.13 11.65
C ARG A 6 -43.98 -71.67 11.75
N SER A 7 -42.77 -71.32 12.05
CA SER A 7 -42.23 -69.95 11.84
C SER A 7 -41.99 -69.73 10.34
N SER A 8 -42.65 -68.74 9.80
CA SER A 8 -42.41 -68.28 8.45
C SER A 8 -40.97 -67.71 8.35
N PRO A 9 -40.25 -67.94 7.25
CA PRO A 9 -38.93 -67.36 7.06
C PRO A 9 -39.04 -65.85 7.07
N PRO A 10 -38.05 -65.14 7.64
CA PRO A 10 -38.06 -63.68 7.66
C PRO A 10 -38.02 -63.16 6.19
N ASN A 11 -38.93 -62.23 5.89
CA ASN A 11 -39.09 -61.63 4.56
C ASN A 11 -37.91 -60.66 4.33
N ILE A 12 -36.86 -61.12 3.66
CA ILE A 12 -35.64 -60.34 3.38
C ILE A 12 -35.97 -59.01 2.65
N HIS A 13 -37.02 -59.00 1.84
CA HIS A 13 -37.50 -57.81 1.12
C HIS A 13 -38.09 -56.75 2.05
N GLU A 14 -38.71 -57.13 3.16
CA GLU A 14 -39.30 -56.24 4.14
C GLU A 14 -38.20 -55.53 4.97
N SER A 15 -37.18 -56.27 5.39
CA SER A 15 -35.98 -55.70 6.05
C SER A 15 -35.17 -54.79 5.16
N PHE A 16 -35.06 -55.09 3.85
CA PHE A 16 -34.36 -54.26 2.91
C PHE A 16 -35.11 -52.95 2.62
N SER A 17 -36.42 -52.99 2.54
CA SER A 17 -37.26 -51.79 2.37
C SER A 17 -37.17 -50.86 3.56
N ASP A 18 -37.14 -51.42 4.80
CA ASP A 18 -37.02 -50.62 6.03
C ASP A 18 -35.66 -49.90 6.11
N ILE A 19 -34.56 -50.58 5.75
CA ILE A 19 -33.24 -50.01 5.72
C ILE A 19 -33.16 -48.91 4.65
N ALA A 20 -33.72 -49.13 3.46
CA ALA A 20 -33.74 -48.13 2.38
C ALA A 20 -34.55 -46.88 2.77
N LEU A 21 -35.70 -47.06 3.46
CA LEU A 21 -36.52 -45.97 3.98
C LEU A 21 -35.78 -45.18 5.09
N LEU A 22 -35.07 -45.88 5.95
CA LEU A 22 -34.30 -45.25 7.02
C LEU A 22 -33.11 -44.43 6.46
N MET A 23 -32.44 -44.97 5.45
CA MET A 23 -31.38 -44.23 4.70
C MET A 23 -31.92 -42.99 3.98
N LEU A 24 -33.09 -43.14 3.33
CA LEU A 24 -33.75 -42.01 2.68
C LEU A 24 -34.15 -40.92 3.68
N ALA A 25 -34.73 -41.33 4.83
CA ALA A 25 -35.13 -40.40 5.88
C ALA A 25 -33.93 -39.66 6.48
N THR A 26 -32.83 -40.36 6.74
CA THR A 26 -31.58 -39.73 7.25
C THR A 26 -30.97 -38.79 6.21
N PHE A 27 -30.98 -39.13 4.91
CA PHE A 27 -30.50 -38.27 3.84
C PHE A 27 -31.33 -36.98 3.73
N VAL A 28 -32.66 -37.11 3.75
CA VAL A 28 -33.57 -35.94 3.70
C VAL A 28 -33.37 -35.06 4.95
N PHE A 29 -33.21 -35.64 6.12
CA PHE A 29 -32.94 -34.89 7.35
C PHE A 29 -31.62 -34.14 7.29
N LEU A 30 -30.55 -34.77 6.81
CA LEU A 30 -29.24 -34.13 6.59
C LEU A 30 -29.34 -32.99 5.60
N LEU A 31 -30.04 -33.17 4.50
CA LEU A 31 -30.22 -32.17 3.44
C LEU A 31 -30.97 -30.93 3.96
N VAL A 32 -32.07 -31.17 4.74
CA VAL A 32 -32.81 -30.09 5.40
C VAL A 32 -31.95 -29.35 6.43
N THR A 33 -31.17 -30.10 7.22
CA THR A 33 -30.27 -29.48 8.21
C THR A 33 -29.21 -28.61 7.55
N ILE A 34 -28.60 -29.09 6.47
CA ILE A 34 -27.61 -28.29 5.68
C ILE A 34 -28.28 -27.04 5.09
N MET A 35 -29.48 -27.16 4.52
CA MET A 35 -30.21 -25.99 4.01
C MET A 35 -30.51 -24.96 5.08
N ILE A 36 -30.96 -25.38 6.26
CA ILE A 36 -31.28 -24.48 7.38
C ILE A 36 -30.01 -23.81 7.90
N THR A 37 -28.92 -24.56 8.11
CA THR A 37 -27.65 -24.00 8.60
C THR A 37 -27.01 -23.04 7.60
N SER A 38 -27.08 -23.35 6.28
CA SER A 38 -26.62 -22.46 5.21
C SER A 38 -27.41 -21.15 5.20
N LYS A 39 -28.74 -21.24 5.30
CA LYS A 39 -29.62 -20.05 5.34
C LYS A 39 -29.38 -19.18 6.57
N LEU A 40 -29.21 -19.79 7.75
CA LEU A 40 -28.91 -19.09 8.98
C LEU A 40 -27.51 -18.40 8.95
N ALA A 41 -26.53 -19.04 8.33
CA ALA A 41 -25.20 -18.46 8.13
C ALA A 41 -25.26 -17.23 7.20
N GLU A 42 -26.03 -17.32 6.12
CA GLU A 42 -26.25 -16.23 5.18
C GLU A 42 -27.00 -15.05 5.82
N GLU A 43 -28.07 -15.30 6.56
CA GLU A 43 -28.83 -14.25 7.28
C GLU A 43 -28.00 -13.54 8.36
N ASN A 44 -27.04 -14.22 8.99
CA ASN A 44 -26.18 -13.61 10.01
C ASN A 44 -25.01 -12.83 9.42
N GLN A 45 -24.49 -13.18 8.22
CA GLN A 45 -23.39 -12.48 7.57
C GLN A 45 -23.84 -11.26 6.76
N LEU A 46 -25.03 -11.31 6.19
CA LEU A 46 -25.56 -10.22 5.34
C LEU A 46 -25.63 -8.85 6.03
N PRO A 47 -26.10 -8.73 7.30
CA PRO A 47 -26.15 -7.44 7.99
C PRO A 47 -24.77 -6.89 8.30
N GLN A 48 -23.79 -7.76 8.57
CA GLN A 48 -22.42 -7.37 8.88
C GLN A 48 -21.72 -6.89 7.61
N LEU A 49 -21.81 -7.62 6.53
CA LEU A 49 -21.29 -7.17 5.20
C LEU A 49 -21.90 -5.85 4.75
N LYS A 50 -23.21 -5.64 4.96
CA LYS A 50 -23.87 -4.37 4.64
C LYS A 50 -23.33 -3.20 5.45
N ARG A 51 -23.01 -3.43 6.74
CA ARG A 51 -22.40 -2.40 7.60
C ARG A 51 -20.98 -2.08 7.14
N ASP A 52 -20.18 -3.11 6.86
CA ASP A 52 -18.81 -2.97 6.40
C ASP A 52 -18.74 -2.22 5.05
N VAL A 53 -19.63 -2.57 4.11
CA VAL A 53 -19.77 -1.85 2.83
C VAL A 53 -20.20 -0.39 3.02
N ALA A 54 -21.12 -0.12 3.95
CA ALA A 54 -21.55 1.24 4.24
C ALA A 54 -20.43 2.08 4.90
N GLU A 55 -19.64 1.46 5.77
CA GLU A 55 -18.48 2.10 6.42
C GLU A 55 -17.36 2.36 5.42
N LEU A 56 -17.05 1.39 4.56
CA LEU A 56 -16.09 1.53 3.47
C LEU A 56 -16.49 2.63 2.47
N ASN A 57 -17.77 2.68 2.07
CA ASN A 57 -18.27 3.72 1.18
C ASN A 57 -18.15 5.12 1.82
N LYS A 58 -18.44 5.23 3.12
CA LYS A 58 -18.29 6.50 3.84
C LYS A 58 -16.82 6.91 3.99
N ALA A 59 -15.92 5.94 4.18
CA ALA A 59 -14.50 6.21 4.20
C ALA A 59 -13.97 6.62 2.81
N LEU A 60 -14.47 5.98 1.76
CA LEU A 60 -14.16 6.33 0.37
C LEU A 60 -14.64 7.74 0.02
N GLU A 61 -15.88 8.10 0.33
CA GLU A 61 -16.40 9.46 0.11
C GLU A 61 -15.57 10.52 0.84
N LYS A 62 -15.17 10.22 2.07
CA LYS A 62 -14.31 11.12 2.85
C LYS A 62 -12.93 11.28 2.22
N ALA A 63 -12.34 10.19 1.75
CA ALA A 63 -11.06 10.21 1.05
C ALA A 63 -11.14 10.97 -0.29
N GLU A 64 -12.20 10.75 -1.06
CA GLU A 64 -12.43 11.49 -2.31
C GLU A 64 -12.67 12.98 -2.08
N GLN A 65 -13.36 13.35 -0.99
CA GLN A 65 -13.57 14.75 -0.65
C GLN A 65 -12.28 15.43 -0.21
N GLN A 66 -11.44 14.72 0.54
CA GLN A 66 -10.09 15.18 0.88
C GLN A 66 -9.24 15.36 -0.37
N ASN A 67 -9.31 14.43 -1.32
CA ASN A 67 -8.59 14.49 -2.59
C ASN A 67 -9.06 15.69 -3.45
N ARG A 68 -10.37 15.91 -3.56
CA ARG A 68 -10.91 17.11 -4.25
C ARG A 68 -10.47 18.42 -3.60
N ASN A 69 -10.45 18.48 -2.29
CA ASN A 69 -9.99 19.66 -1.57
C ASN A 69 -8.50 19.93 -1.80
N LEU A 70 -7.69 18.87 -1.86
CA LEU A 70 -6.26 18.97 -2.16
C LEU A 70 -5.98 19.39 -3.61
N LEU A 71 -6.73 18.86 -4.56
CA LEU A 71 -6.63 19.26 -5.98
C LEU A 71 -7.03 20.74 -6.15
N SER A 72 -8.10 21.20 -5.48
CA SER A 72 -8.48 22.63 -5.51
C SER A 72 -7.44 23.55 -4.85
N HIS A 73 -6.77 23.09 -3.80
CA HIS A 73 -5.63 23.82 -3.23
C HIS A 73 -4.43 23.84 -4.17
N MET A 74 -4.16 22.76 -4.90
CA MET A 74 -3.07 22.71 -5.89
C MET A 74 -3.32 23.70 -7.05
N ASP A 75 -4.56 23.84 -7.54
CA ASP A 75 -4.92 24.83 -8.56
C ASP A 75 -4.78 26.29 -8.04
N GLN A 76 -5.11 26.55 -6.78
CA GLN A 76 -4.86 27.84 -6.15
C GLN A 76 -3.35 28.11 -5.98
N LEU A 77 -2.55 27.07 -5.75
CA LEU A 77 -1.11 27.16 -5.60
C LEU A 77 -0.40 27.51 -6.93
N ALA A 78 -0.98 27.18 -8.07
CA ALA A 78 -0.40 27.51 -9.39
C ALA A 78 -0.31 29.03 -9.65
N THR A 79 -1.02 29.83 -8.89
CA THR A 79 -1.08 31.29 -9.01
C THR A 79 -0.23 32.07 -7.99
N MET A 80 0.39 31.37 -7.03
CA MET A 80 1.17 31.98 -5.94
C MET A 80 2.69 31.89 -6.18
N THR A 81 3.48 32.70 -5.47
CA THR A 81 4.95 32.60 -5.53
C THR A 81 5.44 31.28 -4.94
N THR A 82 6.51 30.73 -5.49
CA THR A 82 7.05 29.40 -5.12
C THR A 82 7.26 29.23 -3.61
N GLU A 83 7.68 30.27 -2.90
CA GLU A 83 7.89 30.22 -1.44
C GLU A 83 6.57 30.07 -0.66
N VAL A 84 5.54 30.80 -1.06
CA VAL A 84 4.21 30.71 -0.43
C VAL A 84 3.61 29.34 -0.65
N GLN A 85 3.73 28.78 -1.84
CA GLN A 85 3.32 27.43 -2.19
C GLN A 85 4.00 26.37 -1.31
N MET A 86 5.32 26.49 -1.15
CA MET A 86 6.09 25.58 -0.28
C MET A 86 5.65 25.65 1.18
N GLU A 87 5.41 26.85 1.70
CA GLU A 87 4.96 26.99 3.09
C GLU A 87 3.55 26.42 3.30
N GLN A 88 2.63 26.62 2.36
CA GLN A 88 1.29 26.03 2.45
C GLN A 88 1.32 24.50 2.37
N ALA A 89 2.14 23.92 1.49
CA ALA A 89 2.33 22.48 1.41
C ALA A 89 2.85 21.91 2.74
N LEU A 90 3.82 22.58 3.36
CA LEU A 90 4.35 22.19 4.66
C LEU A 90 3.32 22.35 5.80
N GLU A 91 2.54 23.41 5.77
CA GLU A 91 1.49 23.65 6.77
C GLU A 91 0.39 22.59 6.69
N SER A 92 -0.01 22.22 5.47
CA SER A 92 -0.98 21.13 5.21
C SER A 92 -0.47 19.76 5.69
N ALA A 93 0.85 19.55 5.66
CA ALA A 93 1.50 18.35 6.16
C ALA A 93 1.82 18.39 7.67
N GLY A 94 1.34 19.41 8.40
CA GLY A 94 1.65 19.59 9.82
C GLY A 94 3.07 20.07 10.11
N LEU A 95 3.76 20.60 9.12
CA LEU A 95 5.12 21.13 9.19
C LEU A 95 5.17 22.68 9.13
N GLY A 96 4.10 23.34 9.56
CA GLY A 96 4.01 24.80 9.60
C GLY A 96 5.09 25.44 10.50
N LYS A 97 5.37 26.72 10.29
CA LYS A 97 6.48 27.47 10.96
C LYS A 97 6.47 27.36 12.48
N ASN A 98 5.31 27.23 13.10
CA ASN A 98 5.15 27.16 14.56
C ASN A 98 5.12 25.71 15.08
N ASN A 99 5.28 24.71 14.23
CA ASN A 99 5.25 23.30 14.64
C ASN A 99 6.67 22.85 15.09
N LYS A 100 6.71 22.04 16.15
CA LYS A 100 7.96 21.46 16.68
C LYS A 100 8.70 20.64 15.60
N ASN A 101 7.95 19.92 14.76
CA ASN A 101 8.49 19.05 13.71
C ASN A 101 9.12 19.85 12.55
N ARG A 102 8.88 21.16 12.46
CA ARG A 102 9.49 22.02 11.44
C ARG A 102 11.01 22.05 11.51
N LYS A 103 11.56 22.11 12.71
CA LYS A 103 13.02 22.12 12.89
C LYS A 103 13.67 20.83 12.42
N ASP A 104 13.04 19.71 12.72
CA ASP A 104 13.51 18.39 12.31
C ASP A 104 13.41 18.23 10.79
N PHE A 105 12.33 18.73 10.18
CA PHE A 105 12.17 18.79 8.73
C PHE A 105 13.25 19.68 8.06
N ASP A 106 13.53 20.86 8.60
CA ASP A 106 14.55 21.76 8.04
C ASP A 106 15.96 21.16 8.19
N LEU A 107 16.24 20.43 9.28
CA LEU A 107 17.48 19.66 9.44
C LEU A 107 17.58 18.51 8.44
N PHE A 108 16.48 17.79 8.23
CA PHE A 108 16.37 16.76 7.23
C PHE A 108 16.66 17.28 5.82
N VAL A 109 16.00 18.39 5.43
CA VAL A 109 16.22 19.03 4.11
C VAL A 109 17.66 19.54 3.99
N LYS A 110 18.26 20.06 5.06
CA LYS A 110 19.66 20.46 5.07
C LYS A 110 20.57 19.25 4.80
N GLY A 111 20.29 18.11 5.43
CA GLY A 111 21.03 16.87 5.17
C GLY A 111 20.93 16.39 3.72
N LEU A 112 19.83 16.68 3.03
CA LEU A 112 19.68 16.35 1.59
C LEU A 112 20.58 17.18 0.67
N LYS A 113 21.00 18.38 1.08
CA LYS A 113 21.99 19.18 0.32
C LYS A 113 23.35 18.49 0.26
N ASP A 114 23.67 17.71 1.28
CA ASP A 114 24.92 17.00 1.41
C ASP A 114 24.91 15.64 0.69
N LEU A 115 23.80 15.29 0.02
CA LEU A 115 23.74 14.07 -0.81
C LEU A 115 24.76 14.13 -1.96
N PRO A 116 25.37 12.99 -2.31
CA PRO A 116 26.33 12.95 -3.41
C PRO A 116 25.69 13.30 -4.75
N GLY A 117 26.47 13.93 -5.62
CA GLY A 117 26.07 14.34 -6.95
C GLY A 117 25.05 15.50 -6.96
N GLU A 118 24.64 15.89 -8.15
CA GLU A 118 23.73 17.02 -8.37
C GLU A 118 22.29 16.62 -8.67
N SER A 119 22.06 15.31 -8.88
CA SER A 119 20.76 14.79 -9.29
C SER A 119 20.20 13.75 -8.34
N LEU A 120 18.88 13.72 -8.28
CA LEU A 120 18.08 12.75 -7.50
C LEU A 120 17.18 11.94 -8.41
N HIS A 121 16.98 10.69 -8.05
CA HIS A 121 15.93 9.82 -8.56
C HIS A 121 15.03 9.39 -7.40
N LEU A 122 13.75 9.75 -7.44
CA LEU A 122 12.80 9.33 -6.44
C LEU A 122 12.28 7.93 -6.75
N MET A 123 12.28 7.05 -5.76
CA MET A 123 11.68 5.72 -5.77
C MET A 123 10.50 5.75 -4.81
N VAL A 124 9.28 5.66 -5.33
CA VAL A 124 8.06 5.87 -4.55
C VAL A 124 7.25 4.59 -4.50
N ASP A 125 6.99 4.14 -3.31
CA ASP A 125 6.05 3.05 -3.05
C ASP A 125 4.62 3.50 -3.38
N ALA A 126 3.97 2.74 -4.27
CA ALA A 126 2.61 2.97 -4.73
C ALA A 126 1.67 1.82 -4.36
N THR A 127 1.96 1.11 -3.27
CA THR A 127 1.08 0.10 -2.69
C THR A 127 -0.12 0.72 -1.97
N GLY A 128 -1.09 -0.11 -1.60
CA GLY A 128 -2.33 0.34 -0.99
C GLY A 128 -2.15 0.98 0.39
N SER A 129 -1.15 0.57 1.16
CA SER A 129 -0.79 1.14 2.45
C SER A 129 -0.39 2.61 2.33
N MET A 130 0.24 2.98 1.21
CA MET A 130 0.68 4.33 0.90
C MET A 130 -0.44 5.27 0.41
N HIS A 131 -1.64 4.74 0.08
CA HIS A 131 -2.72 5.53 -0.50
C HIS A 131 -3.11 6.76 0.36
N GLY A 132 -3.23 6.59 1.68
CA GLY A 132 -3.56 7.71 2.59
C GLY A 132 -2.41 8.67 2.82
N VAL A 133 -1.18 8.22 2.61
CA VAL A 133 0.05 8.98 2.87
C VAL A 133 0.39 9.87 1.68
N THR A 134 0.17 9.40 0.46
CA THR A 134 0.58 10.08 -0.78
C THR A 134 -0.06 11.43 -1.00
N THR A 135 -1.31 11.61 -0.59
CA THR A 135 -2.02 12.88 -0.75
C THR A 135 -1.31 14.08 -0.10
N PHE A 136 -0.59 13.85 1.00
CA PHE A 136 0.16 14.91 1.67
C PHE A 136 1.67 14.80 1.48
N ILE A 137 2.21 13.59 1.21
CA ILE A 137 3.64 13.41 1.03
C ILE A 137 4.14 14.01 -0.29
N ILE A 138 3.36 13.92 -1.37
CA ILE A 138 3.78 14.41 -2.69
C ILE A 138 4.07 15.91 -2.69
N PRO A 139 3.22 16.80 -2.15
CA PRO A 139 3.58 18.21 -1.98
C PRO A 139 4.84 18.41 -1.14
N VAL A 140 5.02 17.61 -0.08
CA VAL A 140 6.22 17.66 0.76
C VAL A 140 7.46 17.21 -0.02
N LEU A 141 7.37 16.17 -0.83
CA LEU A 141 8.46 15.71 -1.68
C LEU A 141 8.88 16.77 -2.70
N ARG A 142 7.93 17.49 -3.30
CA ARG A 142 8.24 18.66 -4.17
C ARG A 142 9.07 19.69 -3.39
N VAL A 143 8.65 20.03 -2.18
CA VAL A 143 9.38 20.97 -1.30
C VAL A 143 10.77 20.43 -0.97
N ILE A 144 10.88 19.15 -0.63
CA ILE A 144 12.15 18.48 -0.34
C ILE A 144 13.11 18.61 -1.51
N VAL A 145 12.66 18.28 -2.72
CA VAL A 145 13.49 18.38 -3.92
C VAL A 145 13.93 19.82 -4.19
N ILE A 146 12.99 20.78 -4.15
CA ILE A 146 13.31 22.20 -4.38
C ILE A 146 14.33 22.72 -3.37
N ARG A 147 14.12 22.45 -2.09
CA ARG A 147 14.99 22.94 -1.00
C ARG A 147 16.32 22.21 -0.93
N SER A 148 16.41 20.98 -1.43
CA SER A 148 17.68 20.24 -1.51
C SER A 148 18.65 20.90 -2.49
N GLY A 149 18.15 21.70 -3.44
CA GLY A 149 18.95 22.28 -4.52
C GLY A 149 19.44 21.25 -5.54
N LYS A 150 18.94 20.01 -5.45
CA LYS A 150 19.27 18.92 -6.38
C LYS A 150 18.31 18.94 -7.57
N ARG A 151 18.78 18.52 -8.73
CA ARG A 151 17.93 18.34 -9.90
C ARG A 151 17.21 16.98 -9.78
N LEU A 152 15.91 16.96 -9.96
CA LEU A 152 15.14 15.72 -10.08
C LEU A 152 15.22 15.21 -11.52
N ASP A 153 15.88 14.08 -11.73
CA ASP A 153 16.09 13.49 -13.05
C ASP A 153 15.00 12.48 -13.41
N ALA A 154 14.47 11.74 -12.43
CA ALA A 154 13.40 10.81 -12.64
C ALA A 154 12.58 10.53 -11.35
N ILE A 155 11.35 10.05 -11.54
CA ILE A 155 10.53 9.44 -10.50
C ILE A 155 10.15 8.04 -10.98
N THR A 156 10.37 7.02 -10.17
CA THR A 156 9.88 5.65 -10.38
C THR A 156 8.94 5.28 -9.27
N TRP A 157 7.72 4.88 -9.60
CA TRP A 157 6.84 4.22 -8.66
C TRP A 157 6.90 2.70 -8.81
N PHE A 158 6.56 1.96 -7.76
CA PHE A 158 6.50 0.50 -7.77
C PHE A 158 5.36 -0.02 -6.88
N SER A 159 4.72 -1.12 -7.33
CA SER A 159 3.69 -1.87 -6.61
C SER A 159 3.45 -3.21 -7.31
N ASP A 160 3.31 -4.32 -6.57
CA ASP A 160 2.94 -5.66 -7.07
C ASP A 160 3.74 -6.11 -8.31
N GLY A 161 5.05 -5.89 -8.30
CA GLY A 161 5.93 -6.26 -9.41
C GLY A 161 5.80 -5.39 -10.65
N LYS A 162 5.05 -4.30 -10.58
CA LYS A 162 4.97 -3.27 -11.62
C LYS A 162 5.76 -2.05 -11.20
N SER A 163 6.30 -1.35 -12.16
CA SER A 163 6.99 -0.07 -11.96
C SER A 163 6.94 0.75 -13.23
N GLU A 164 6.91 2.05 -13.10
CA GLU A 164 7.03 2.97 -14.22
C GLU A 164 7.92 4.15 -13.83
N THR A 165 8.69 4.63 -14.79
CA THR A 165 9.66 5.71 -14.59
C THR A 165 9.30 6.91 -15.44
N TYR A 166 9.16 8.06 -14.80
CA TYR A 166 8.81 9.33 -15.42
C TYR A 166 10.01 10.26 -15.49
N HIS A 167 10.11 10.96 -16.61
CA HIS A 167 11.15 11.97 -16.90
C HIS A 167 10.51 13.27 -17.35
N GLY A 168 11.26 14.35 -17.29
CA GLY A 168 10.82 15.65 -17.78
C GLY A 168 10.98 16.77 -16.75
N SER A 169 10.07 17.72 -16.77
CA SER A 169 10.05 18.76 -15.74
C SER A 169 9.61 18.18 -14.39
N MET A 170 10.07 18.76 -13.31
CA MET A 170 9.66 18.31 -11.96
C MET A 170 8.13 18.29 -11.81
N GLY A 171 7.43 19.32 -12.32
CA GLY A 171 5.98 19.38 -12.30
C GLY A 171 5.35 18.20 -13.02
N SER A 172 5.73 17.98 -14.29
CA SER A 172 5.18 16.88 -15.08
C SER A 172 5.46 15.49 -14.49
N MET A 173 6.63 15.28 -13.89
CA MET A 173 6.95 13.99 -13.24
C MET A 173 6.06 13.72 -12.04
N PHE A 174 5.78 14.73 -11.21
CA PHE A 174 4.88 14.57 -10.07
C PHE A 174 3.41 14.43 -10.51
N ASP A 175 3.00 15.12 -11.56
CA ASP A 175 1.65 15.00 -12.11
C ASP A 175 1.44 13.60 -12.70
N ASN A 176 2.42 13.09 -13.48
CA ASN A 176 2.39 11.71 -13.98
C ASN A 176 2.41 10.66 -12.86
N LEU A 177 3.13 10.90 -11.76
CA LEU A 177 3.11 10.03 -10.58
C LEU A 177 1.70 9.96 -9.98
N MET A 178 1.01 11.11 -9.87
CA MET A 178 -0.35 11.15 -9.31
C MET A 178 -1.38 10.47 -10.20
N ASP A 179 -1.22 10.60 -11.51
CA ASP A 179 -2.17 10.05 -12.49
C ASP A 179 -1.90 8.57 -12.79
N GLY A 180 -0.64 8.13 -12.75
CA GLY A 180 -0.20 6.81 -13.21
C GLY A 180 0.05 5.79 -12.10
N ALA A 181 0.46 6.23 -10.90
CA ALA A 181 0.73 5.31 -9.80
C ALA A 181 -0.59 4.78 -9.22
N PRO A 182 -0.74 3.46 -9.10
CA PRO A 182 -2.03 2.86 -8.77
C PRO A 182 -2.45 3.05 -7.31
N PHE A 183 -1.49 3.17 -6.38
CA PHE A 183 -1.71 3.19 -4.93
C PHE A 183 -2.64 2.09 -4.44
N ILE A 184 -2.47 0.90 -5.02
CA ILE A 184 -3.17 -0.34 -4.71
C ILE A 184 -2.14 -1.47 -4.67
N GLY A 185 -2.56 -2.64 -4.16
CA GLY A 185 -1.66 -3.78 -4.02
C GLY A 185 -1.04 -3.88 -2.64
N SER A 186 -0.22 -4.91 -2.44
CA SER A 186 0.31 -5.28 -1.13
C SER A 186 1.74 -5.82 -1.18
N GLU A 187 2.40 -5.75 -2.34
CA GLU A 187 3.76 -6.26 -2.51
C GLU A 187 4.73 -5.15 -2.90
N GLU A 188 5.64 -4.84 -1.99
CA GLU A 188 6.75 -3.91 -2.19
C GLU A 188 7.87 -4.60 -2.94
N THR A 189 7.94 -4.40 -4.25
CA THR A 189 8.95 -5.03 -5.12
C THR A 189 10.12 -4.10 -5.41
N ILE A 190 10.79 -3.65 -4.34
CA ILE A 190 11.87 -2.65 -4.37
C ILE A 190 13.05 -3.12 -5.23
N GLY A 191 13.43 -4.39 -5.13
CA GLY A 191 14.56 -4.92 -5.92
C GLY A 191 14.29 -4.89 -7.41
N ARG A 192 13.05 -5.16 -7.84
CA ARG A 192 12.63 -5.03 -9.23
C ARG A 192 12.60 -3.57 -9.67
N ALA A 193 12.06 -2.71 -8.82
CA ALA A 193 11.96 -1.28 -9.10
C ALA A 193 13.34 -0.65 -9.38
N PHE A 194 14.37 -0.98 -8.61
CA PHE A 194 15.73 -0.51 -8.88
C PHE A 194 16.28 -1.03 -10.21
N ARG A 195 16.02 -2.30 -10.57
CA ARG A 195 16.44 -2.82 -11.89
C ARG A 195 15.75 -2.11 -13.04
N ASP A 196 14.47 -1.82 -12.90
CA ASP A 196 13.69 -1.13 -13.93
C ASP A 196 14.08 0.36 -14.00
N ALA A 197 14.28 1.02 -12.87
CA ALA A 197 14.81 2.38 -12.81
C ALA A 197 16.18 2.51 -13.50
N ALA A 198 17.09 1.57 -13.24
CA ALA A 198 18.43 1.57 -13.87
C ALA A 198 18.41 1.30 -15.39
N ARG A 199 17.34 0.68 -15.91
CA ARG A 199 17.14 0.47 -17.36
C ARG A 199 16.52 1.70 -18.04
N ASN A 200 15.65 2.39 -17.30
CA ASN A 200 14.83 3.46 -17.87
C ASN A 200 15.39 4.85 -17.61
N ALA A 201 16.38 5.01 -16.72
CA ALA A 201 17.00 6.29 -16.40
C ALA A 201 18.52 6.17 -16.30
N ALA A 202 19.21 7.27 -16.51
CA ALA A 202 20.64 7.38 -16.20
C ALA A 202 20.87 7.25 -14.69
N ALA A 203 22.06 6.77 -14.29
CA ALA A 203 22.42 6.70 -12.88
C ALA A 203 22.41 8.10 -12.25
N PRO A 204 21.61 8.33 -11.20
CA PRO A 204 21.55 9.63 -10.53
C PRO A 204 22.77 9.84 -9.61
N GLY A 205 22.92 11.01 -9.03
CA GLY A 205 23.85 11.23 -7.94
C GLY A 205 23.45 10.45 -6.67
N ALA A 206 22.12 10.35 -6.42
CA ALA A 206 21.57 9.55 -5.33
C ALA A 206 20.14 9.11 -5.64
N TYR A 207 19.74 7.95 -5.10
CA TYR A 207 18.35 7.52 -5.02
C TYR A 207 17.73 7.96 -3.70
N LEU A 208 16.46 8.32 -3.72
CA LEU A 208 15.66 8.57 -2.53
C LEU A 208 14.46 7.60 -2.54
N LEU A 209 14.54 6.55 -1.72
CA LEU A 209 13.50 5.53 -1.59
C LEU A 209 12.53 5.91 -0.48
N ILE A 210 11.25 5.90 -0.80
CA ILE A 210 10.15 6.27 0.10
C ILE A 210 9.13 5.14 0.09
N GLY A 211 8.80 4.60 1.25
CA GLY A 211 7.80 3.53 1.42
C GLY A 211 7.62 3.18 2.89
N ASP A 212 6.69 2.29 3.21
CA ASP A 212 6.29 1.97 4.57
C ASP A 212 6.49 0.50 4.98
N GLU A 213 6.79 -0.38 4.02
CA GLU A 213 7.05 -1.80 4.28
C GLU A 213 8.39 -2.29 3.69
N PRO A 214 8.94 -3.41 4.18
CA PRO A 214 10.17 -3.99 3.63
C PRO A 214 9.90 -4.61 2.25
N SER A 215 10.95 -4.74 1.44
CA SER A 215 10.84 -5.39 0.12
C SER A 215 10.41 -6.86 0.23
N ARG A 216 9.46 -7.25 -0.58
CA ARG A 216 9.05 -8.66 -0.74
C ARG A 216 9.96 -9.44 -1.69
N ASP A 217 10.62 -8.74 -2.60
CA ASP A 217 11.59 -9.34 -3.51
C ASP A 217 13.03 -9.09 -3.02
N ARG A 218 13.97 -9.80 -3.65
CA ARG A 218 15.37 -9.69 -3.30
C ARG A 218 15.98 -8.41 -3.86
N VAL A 219 16.44 -7.54 -2.99
CA VAL A 219 17.22 -6.35 -3.36
C VAL A 219 18.70 -6.72 -3.46
N HIS A 220 19.31 -6.47 -4.61
CA HIS A 220 20.74 -6.67 -4.84
C HIS A 220 21.45 -5.31 -4.82
N SER A 221 21.87 -4.89 -3.65
CA SER A 221 22.51 -3.58 -3.39
C SER A 221 23.71 -3.29 -4.30
N PHE A 222 24.50 -4.31 -4.63
CA PHE A 222 25.67 -4.19 -5.51
C PHE A 222 25.32 -3.92 -6.99
N HIS A 223 24.07 -4.06 -7.40
CA HIS A 223 23.60 -3.69 -8.74
C HIS A 223 23.03 -2.25 -8.79
N ILE A 224 22.89 -1.60 -7.66
CA ILE A 224 22.37 -0.23 -7.59
C ILE A 224 23.54 0.71 -7.82
N PRO A 225 23.50 1.55 -8.89
CA PRO A 225 24.69 2.27 -9.34
C PRO A 225 25.05 3.49 -8.49
N SER A 226 24.18 3.89 -7.55
CA SER A 226 24.35 5.10 -6.75
C SER A 226 23.85 4.90 -5.33
N PRO A 227 24.30 5.68 -4.34
CA PRO A 227 23.87 5.59 -2.97
C PRO A 227 22.34 5.74 -2.83
N VAL A 228 21.74 4.91 -1.98
CA VAL A 228 20.31 4.95 -1.67
C VAL A 228 20.10 5.60 -0.32
N PHE A 229 19.35 6.69 -0.31
CA PHE A 229 18.83 7.29 0.90
C PHE A 229 17.39 6.83 1.09
N THR A 230 17.06 6.35 2.27
CA THR A 230 15.75 5.73 2.53
C THR A 230 14.96 6.55 3.52
N ILE A 231 13.66 6.71 3.25
CA ILE A 231 12.69 7.37 4.13
C ILE A 231 11.59 6.35 4.45
N PRO A 232 11.67 5.63 5.57
CA PRO A 232 10.58 4.79 6.03
C PRO A 232 9.43 5.69 6.49
N LEU A 233 8.23 5.47 5.93
CA LEU A 233 6.99 6.13 6.29
C LEU A 233 6.08 5.16 7.06
N GLY A 234 5.12 5.71 7.79
CA GLY A 234 4.14 4.89 8.48
C GLY A 234 4.52 4.56 9.93
N LYS A 235 3.84 3.56 10.50
CA LYS A 235 4.05 3.13 11.90
C LYS A 235 5.43 2.48 12.03
N ASN A 236 6.12 2.77 13.14
CA ASN A 236 7.41 2.17 13.48
C ASN A 236 7.36 0.63 13.37
N ASN A 237 7.67 0.12 12.19
CA ASN A 237 7.85 -1.30 11.94
C ASN A 237 9.36 -1.60 12.01
N PRO A 238 9.82 -2.39 13.00
CA PRO A 238 11.25 -2.71 13.14
C PRO A 238 11.85 -3.40 11.92
N GLU A 239 11.05 -4.20 11.20
CA GLU A 239 11.48 -4.90 9.99
C GLU A 239 11.71 -3.93 8.84
N THR A 240 10.81 -2.98 8.64
CA THR A 240 10.99 -1.89 7.65
C THR A 240 12.23 -1.07 8.00
N THR A 241 12.35 -0.62 9.23
CA THR A 241 13.49 0.17 9.70
C THR A 241 14.81 -0.58 9.44
N TYR A 242 14.88 -1.86 9.80
CA TYR A 242 16.06 -2.68 9.56
C TYR A 242 16.38 -2.85 8.06
N SER A 243 15.38 -3.15 7.26
CA SER A 243 15.53 -3.37 5.80
C SER A 243 16.01 -2.11 5.09
N TYR A 244 15.44 -0.96 5.44
CA TYR A 244 15.79 0.34 4.85
C TYR A 244 17.17 0.81 5.30
N GLN A 245 17.49 0.65 6.60
CA GLN A 245 18.84 0.96 7.10
C GLN A 245 19.89 0.10 6.41
N LYS A 246 19.64 -1.20 6.32
CA LYS A 246 20.56 -2.14 5.65
C LYS A 246 20.80 -1.77 4.19
N LEU A 247 19.74 -1.47 3.43
CA LEU A 247 19.87 -1.08 2.03
C LEU A 247 20.68 0.22 1.89
N ALA A 248 20.41 1.21 2.74
CA ALA A 248 21.15 2.46 2.75
C ALA A 248 22.65 2.21 3.04
N ASP A 249 22.97 1.45 4.08
CA ASP A 249 24.36 1.16 4.48
C ASP A 249 25.12 0.39 3.38
N GLU A 250 24.48 -0.63 2.77
CA GLU A 250 25.09 -1.44 1.71
C GLU A 250 25.36 -0.66 0.41
N THR A 251 24.65 0.44 0.19
CA THR A 251 24.82 1.29 -1.00
C THR A 251 25.61 2.58 -0.71
N GLY A 252 26.06 2.78 0.53
CA GLY A 252 26.80 3.97 0.93
C GLY A 252 25.91 5.22 1.13
N GLY A 253 24.61 5.03 1.29
CA GLY A 253 23.65 6.07 1.64
C GLY A 253 23.37 6.16 3.14
N LYS A 254 22.20 6.65 3.50
CA LYS A 254 21.73 6.76 4.90
C LYS A 254 20.22 6.61 4.97
N MET A 255 19.73 6.04 6.05
CA MET A 255 18.32 6.14 6.40
C MET A 255 18.02 7.50 7.01
N LEU A 256 17.01 8.15 6.50
CA LEU A 256 16.56 9.48 6.90
C LEU A 256 15.23 9.34 7.64
N GLN A 257 15.08 10.01 8.76
CA GLN A 257 13.82 9.99 9.50
C GLN A 257 13.01 11.22 9.18
N LEU A 258 11.77 11.01 8.75
CA LEU A 258 10.78 12.05 8.52
C LEU A 258 9.55 11.75 9.37
N GLU A 259 9.34 12.51 10.43
CA GLU A 259 8.16 12.40 11.27
C GLU A 259 7.08 13.33 10.75
N LEU A 260 6.08 12.75 10.11
CA LEU A 260 4.84 13.40 9.70
C LEU A 260 3.74 13.04 10.71
N LYS A 261 3.01 14.00 11.21
CA LYS A 261 1.90 13.78 12.15
C LYS A 261 0.56 14.03 11.49
#